data_e47630b19a56c458ca0b5b04d1686d6f
#
_entry.id   e47630b19a56c458ca0b5b04d1686d6f
#
_cell.length_a   1.000
_cell.length_b   1.000
_cell.length_c   1.000
_cell.angle_alpha   90.00
_cell.angle_beta   90.00
_cell.angle_gamma   90.00
#
_symmetry.space_group_name_H-M   'P 1'
#
loop_
_entity.id
_entity.type
_entity.pdbx_description
1 polymer ?
#
loop_
_entity_poly.entity_id
_entity_poly.type
_entity_poly.pdbx_seq_one_letter_code
_entity_poly.pdbx_strand_id
1 'polypeptide(L)'
;MSQEKDIYILGIESSCDETAAAVVKNGREVLSNIISSQIVIHRKFGGVVPEIASRKHIENIMPVIDAALREANVSLEQIDAVAVTYGPGLVGALLVGLSAAKSLAWAADKPLIGVNHLEGHVFANFLADEDLKPPFMALVVSGGHTALLKVTSYNSFELLGQTRDDAAGEAFDKIARVMGLPYPGGPEIERLALGGNAEAMHFPLAKLDKPYEFSFSGLKSAVINYLHNQEQAGREVNHSDVAASFQKAVVDALVKQAVLAMQATGYEKIVLAGGVSANKTLQNTLAQAMEAIGAQLVHPTPILCTDNAVMIACRGYFMYQAGMQSPLDLNANPSLKLG
;
A
#
# COMPACT_ATOMS: atom_id res chain seq x y z
N MET A 1 22.59 -25.66 -21.91
CA MET A 1 21.69 -24.97 -20.97
C MET A 1 20.71 -24.23 -21.84
N SER A 2 19.42 -24.64 -21.88
CA SER A 2 18.38 -23.88 -22.53
C SER A 2 18.27 -22.55 -21.80
N GLN A 3 18.46 -21.42 -22.47
CA GLN A 3 18.12 -20.12 -21.89
C GLN A 3 16.62 -20.20 -21.54
N GLU A 4 16.27 -20.03 -20.25
CA GLU A 4 14.89 -19.84 -19.87
C GLU A 4 14.36 -18.63 -20.62
N LYS A 5 13.18 -18.76 -21.22
CA LYS A 5 12.55 -17.67 -21.96
C LYS A 5 12.23 -16.53 -20.98
N ASP A 6 12.63 -15.31 -21.30
CA ASP A 6 12.22 -14.13 -20.53
C ASP A 6 10.69 -13.98 -20.53
N ILE A 7 10.13 -13.63 -19.40
CA ILE A 7 8.68 -13.46 -19.20
C ILE A 7 8.41 -11.99 -18.89
N TYR A 8 7.52 -11.39 -19.67
CA TYR A 8 7.12 -9.99 -19.57
C TYR A 8 5.69 -9.88 -19.09
N ILE A 9 5.47 -9.21 -17.97
CA ILE A 9 4.13 -8.96 -17.41
C ILE A 9 3.80 -7.48 -17.51
N LEU A 10 2.67 -7.17 -18.15
CA LEU A 10 2.06 -5.84 -18.12
C LEU A 10 1.17 -5.73 -16.87
N GLY A 11 1.54 -4.88 -15.92
CA GLY A 11 0.75 -4.56 -14.74
C GLY A 11 -0.12 -3.32 -14.96
N ILE A 12 -1.33 -3.33 -14.42
CA ILE A 12 -2.27 -2.21 -14.47
C ILE A 12 -2.85 -2.00 -13.08
N GLU A 13 -2.78 -0.75 -12.57
CA GLU A 13 -3.30 -0.34 -11.27
C GLU A 13 -4.23 0.86 -11.44
N SER A 14 -5.43 0.78 -10.85
CA SER A 14 -6.40 1.87 -10.84
C SER A 14 -7.36 1.82 -9.65
N SER A 15 -6.93 1.26 -8.52
CA SER A 15 -7.85 0.96 -7.39
C SER A 15 -8.32 2.19 -6.62
N CYS A 16 -7.61 3.32 -6.69
CA CYS A 16 -7.92 4.53 -5.92
C CYS A 16 -7.78 5.80 -6.76
N ASP A 17 -6.70 6.57 -6.60
CA ASP A 17 -6.47 7.85 -7.28
C ASP A 17 -5.18 7.87 -8.13
N GLU A 18 -4.50 6.75 -8.28
CA GLU A 18 -3.40 6.55 -9.21
C GLU A 18 -3.83 5.68 -10.41
N THR A 19 -3.63 6.20 -11.63
CA THR A 19 -3.68 5.39 -12.85
C THR A 19 -2.26 4.98 -13.19
N ALA A 20 -1.94 3.70 -13.12
CA ALA A 20 -0.58 3.25 -13.41
C ALA A 20 -0.55 2.04 -14.35
N ALA A 21 0.52 1.98 -15.15
CA ALA A 21 0.90 0.80 -15.93
C ALA A 21 2.40 0.61 -15.88
N ALA A 22 2.85 -0.64 -15.90
CA ALA A 22 4.25 -1.00 -15.82
C ALA A 22 4.52 -2.30 -16.58
N VAL A 23 5.73 -2.45 -17.11
CA VAL A 23 6.23 -3.72 -17.62
C VAL A 23 7.34 -4.21 -16.72
N VAL A 24 7.18 -5.44 -16.21
CA VAL A 24 8.18 -6.12 -15.39
C VAL A 24 8.61 -7.41 -16.08
N LYS A 25 9.93 -7.60 -16.17
CA LYS A 25 10.55 -8.80 -16.72
C LYS A 25 10.96 -9.73 -15.60
N ASN A 26 10.63 -11.00 -15.72
CA ASN A 26 10.98 -12.08 -14.78
C ASN A 26 10.59 -11.76 -13.31
N GLY A 27 9.55 -10.95 -13.13
CA GLY A 27 9.00 -10.59 -11.83
C GLY A 27 9.83 -9.62 -10.98
N ARG A 28 11.02 -9.22 -11.42
CA ARG A 28 11.95 -8.38 -10.62
C ARG A 28 12.60 -7.24 -11.40
N GLU A 29 12.82 -7.38 -12.69
CA GLU A 29 13.42 -6.35 -13.53
C GLU A 29 12.34 -5.38 -14.02
N VAL A 30 12.36 -4.15 -13.52
CA VAL A 30 11.40 -3.09 -13.88
C VAL A 30 11.86 -2.45 -15.19
N LEU A 31 11.09 -2.63 -16.25
CA LEU A 31 11.37 -2.04 -17.57
C LEU A 31 10.67 -0.68 -17.74
N SER A 32 9.52 -0.49 -17.11
CA SER A 32 8.80 0.78 -17.07
C SER A 32 7.92 0.88 -15.82
N ASN A 33 7.64 2.13 -15.41
CA ASN A 33 6.70 2.42 -14.31
C ASN A 33 6.06 3.80 -14.51
N ILE A 34 4.93 3.84 -15.21
CA ILE A 34 4.20 5.06 -15.50
C ILE A 34 3.07 5.23 -14.50
N ILE A 35 3.06 6.37 -13.79
CA ILE A 35 2.06 6.71 -12.79
C ILE A 35 1.46 8.06 -13.11
N SER A 36 0.14 8.13 -13.27
CA SER A 36 -0.63 9.36 -13.39
C SER A 36 -1.45 9.56 -12.12
N SER A 37 -0.92 10.36 -11.18
CA SER A 37 -1.55 10.62 -9.89
C SER A 37 -2.58 11.74 -9.97
N GLN A 38 -3.68 11.57 -9.25
CA GLN A 38 -4.77 12.54 -9.13
C GLN A 38 -4.70 13.35 -7.83
N ILE A 39 -3.63 13.22 -7.02
CA ILE A 39 -3.46 13.91 -5.74
C ILE A 39 -3.74 15.42 -5.85
N VAL A 40 -3.23 16.07 -6.92
CA VAL A 40 -3.44 17.53 -7.14
C VAL A 40 -4.93 17.88 -7.29
N ILE A 41 -5.72 16.99 -7.88
CA ILE A 41 -7.17 17.16 -8.04
C ILE A 41 -7.85 16.98 -6.70
N HIS A 42 -7.56 15.87 -6.01
CA HIS A 42 -8.22 15.48 -4.77
C HIS A 42 -7.83 16.35 -3.58
N ARG A 43 -6.66 16.99 -3.61
CA ARG A 43 -6.21 17.98 -2.61
C ARG A 43 -7.22 19.09 -2.41
N LYS A 44 -7.91 19.54 -3.47
CA LYS A 44 -8.95 20.58 -3.42
C LYS A 44 -10.18 20.17 -2.60
N PHE A 45 -10.41 18.87 -2.44
CA PHE A 45 -11.52 18.29 -1.70
C PHE A 45 -11.11 17.78 -0.32
N GLY A 46 -9.82 17.82 0.00
CA GLY A 46 -9.26 17.29 1.25
C GLY A 46 -9.32 15.77 1.34
N GLY A 47 -9.31 15.06 0.22
CA GLY A 47 -9.31 13.59 0.11
C GLY A 47 -9.94 13.10 -1.20
N VAL A 48 -9.84 11.81 -1.46
CA VAL A 48 -10.31 11.20 -2.70
C VAL A 48 -11.84 11.30 -2.83
N VAL A 49 -12.29 11.75 -4.02
CA VAL A 49 -13.71 11.75 -4.42
C VAL A 49 -13.90 10.64 -5.46
N PRO A 50 -14.60 9.54 -5.11
CA PRO A 50 -14.63 8.30 -5.94
C PRO A 50 -15.11 8.52 -7.37
N GLU A 51 -16.12 9.36 -7.57
CA GLU A 51 -16.66 9.61 -8.91
C GLU A 51 -15.68 10.42 -9.77
N ILE A 52 -14.97 11.38 -9.19
CA ILE A 52 -13.94 12.15 -9.90
C ILE A 52 -12.79 11.21 -10.26
N ALA A 53 -12.36 10.36 -9.33
CA ALA A 53 -11.31 9.39 -9.56
C ALA A 53 -11.65 8.45 -10.75
N SER A 54 -12.84 7.87 -10.74
CA SER A 54 -13.30 6.96 -11.81
C SER A 54 -13.27 7.64 -13.19
N ARG A 55 -13.78 8.86 -13.30
CA ARG A 55 -13.80 9.62 -14.56
C ARG A 55 -12.38 9.91 -15.05
N LYS A 56 -11.47 10.25 -14.13
CA LYS A 56 -10.10 10.57 -14.49
C LYS A 56 -9.31 9.35 -14.95
N HIS A 57 -9.57 8.17 -14.37
CA HIS A 57 -9.00 6.91 -14.87
C HIS A 57 -9.37 6.63 -16.32
N ILE A 58 -10.63 6.91 -16.75
CA ILE A 58 -11.06 6.71 -18.13
C ILE A 58 -10.22 7.54 -19.11
N GLU A 59 -9.88 8.78 -18.72
CA GLU A 59 -9.06 9.65 -19.58
C GLU A 59 -7.60 9.18 -19.65
N ASN A 60 -7.07 8.59 -18.57
CA ASN A 60 -5.64 8.35 -18.41
C ASN A 60 -5.22 6.92 -18.76
N ILE A 61 -6.13 5.93 -18.70
CA ILE A 61 -5.74 4.52 -18.72
C ILE A 61 -4.99 4.12 -19.99
N MET A 62 -5.51 4.45 -21.17
CA MET A 62 -4.86 4.09 -22.43
C MET A 62 -3.55 4.86 -22.68
N PRO A 63 -3.47 6.20 -22.47
CA PRO A 63 -2.21 6.92 -22.52
C PRO A 63 -1.12 6.37 -21.60
N VAL A 64 -1.49 5.96 -20.37
CA VAL A 64 -0.54 5.42 -19.39
C VAL A 64 -0.04 4.03 -19.81
N ILE A 65 -0.92 3.16 -20.33
CA ILE A 65 -0.53 1.84 -20.85
C ILE A 65 0.40 1.97 -22.07
N ASP A 66 0.05 2.83 -23.02
CA ASP A 66 0.87 3.08 -24.21
C ASP A 66 2.26 3.62 -23.83
N ALA A 67 2.32 4.56 -22.89
CA ALA A 67 3.58 5.09 -22.37
C ALA A 67 4.43 3.99 -21.69
N ALA A 68 3.81 3.10 -20.91
CA ALA A 68 4.51 2.00 -20.24
C ALA A 68 5.13 1.00 -21.23
N LEU A 69 4.41 0.63 -22.28
CA LEU A 69 4.92 -0.25 -23.33
C LEU A 69 6.06 0.40 -24.11
N ARG A 70 5.92 1.68 -24.45
CA ARG A 70 6.97 2.44 -25.16
C ARG A 70 8.24 2.60 -24.32
N GLU A 71 8.12 2.96 -23.04
CA GLU A 71 9.28 3.12 -22.15
C GLU A 71 10.01 1.80 -21.96
N ALA A 72 9.26 0.70 -21.84
CA ALA A 72 9.82 -0.64 -21.77
C ALA A 72 10.45 -1.13 -23.08
N ASN A 73 10.17 -0.45 -24.20
CA ASN A 73 10.50 -0.90 -25.56
C ASN A 73 10.01 -2.33 -25.85
N VAL A 74 8.78 -2.63 -25.40
CA VAL A 74 8.11 -3.93 -25.54
C VAL A 74 6.76 -3.73 -26.22
N SER A 75 6.46 -4.54 -27.25
CA SER A 75 5.14 -4.53 -27.86
C SER A 75 4.15 -5.40 -27.10
N LEU A 76 2.85 -5.20 -27.32
CA LEU A 76 1.80 -5.98 -26.65
C LEU A 76 1.90 -7.48 -26.98
N GLU A 77 2.37 -7.83 -28.19
CA GLU A 77 2.58 -9.21 -28.63
C GLU A 77 3.68 -9.92 -27.81
N GLN A 78 4.67 -9.16 -27.34
CA GLN A 78 5.79 -9.68 -26.55
C GLN A 78 5.42 -9.89 -25.07
N ILE A 79 4.32 -9.27 -24.61
CA ILE A 79 3.80 -9.51 -23.26
C ILE A 79 3.32 -10.95 -23.12
N ASP A 80 3.66 -11.61 -22.03
CA ASP A 80 3.24 -12.99 -21.74
C ASP A 80 1.93 -13.05 -20.96
N ALA A 81 1.62 -12.05 -20.12
CA ALA A 81 0.34 -11.93 -19.41
C ALA A 81 0.02 -10.48 -19.04
N VAL A 82 -1.27 -10.17 -18.87
CA VAL A 82 -1.78 -8.88 -18.37
C VAL A 82 -2.27 -9.07 -16.94
N ALA A 83 -1.61 -8.43 -15.98
CA ALA A 83 -1.96 -8.42 -14.58
C ALA A 83 -2.69 -7.12 -14.22
N VAL A 84 -3.78 -7.20 -13.47
CA VAL A 84 -4.59 -6.03 -13.12
C VAL A 84 -5.15 -6.14 -11.72
N THR A 85 -5.19 -5.04 -11.01
CA THR A 85 -5.89 -4.96 -9.73
C THR A 85 -7.40 -5.10 -9.93
N TYR A 86 -8.01 -6.10 -9.26
CA TYR A 86 -9.47 -6.26 -9.28
C TYR A 86 -10.12 -5.98 -7.93
N GLY A 87 -9.33 -5.69 -6.91
CA GLY A 87 -9.76 -5.34 -5.55
C GLY A 87 -8.64 -5.52 -4.50
N PRO A 88 -8.87 -5.00 -3.28
CA PRO A 88 -9.90 -4.05 -2.91
C PRO A 88 -9.65 -2.65 -3.50
N GLY A 89 -10.69 -1.76 -3.43
CA GLY A 89 -10.57 -0.39 -3.91
C GLY A 89 -11.90 0.25 -4.29
N LEU A 90 -11.86 1.40 -4.93
CA LEU A 90 -13.04 2.12 -5.40
C LEU A 90 -13.62 1.41 -6.63
N VAL A 91 -14.88 0.96 -6.55
CA VAL A 91 -15.49 0.11 -7.60
C VAL A 91 -15.40 0.72 -9.00
N GLY A 92 -15.71 2.02 -9.13
CA GLY A 92 -15.68 2.69 -10.43
C GLY A 92 -14.26 2.82 -10.99
N ALA A 93 -13.28 3.03 -10.13
CA ALA A 93 -11.86 3.09 -10.49
C ALA A 93 -11.34 1.71 -10.91
N LEU A 94 -11.59 0.67 -10.11
CA LEU A 94 -11.24 -0.73 -10.43
C LEU A 94 -11.81 -1.18 -11.79
N LEU A 95 -13.07 -0.84 -12.08
CA LEU A 95 -13.72 -1.21 -13.33
C LEU A 95 -13.02 -0.65 -14.57
N VAL A 96 -12.40 0.53 -14.47
CA VAL A 96 -11.68 1.12 -15.61
C VAL A 96 -10.44 0.29 -15.94
N GLY A 97 -9.56 0.05 -14.98
CA GLY A 97 -8.36 -0.77 -15.19
C GLY A 97 -8.68 -2.19 -15.61
N LEU A 98 -9.66 -2.81 -14.94
CA LEU A 98 -10.09 -4.17 -15.24
C LEU A 98 -10.67 -4.31 -16.66
N SER A 99 -11.46 -3.32 -17.13
CA SER A 99 -12.01 -3.34 -18.49
C SER A 99 -10.90 -3.18 -19.53
N ALA A 100 -9.94 -2.28 -19.31
CA ALA A 100 -8.79 -2.10 -20.18
C ALA A 100 -7.94 -3.38 -20.24
N ALA A 101 -7.63 -3.97 -19.09
CA ALA A 101 -6.85 -5.20 -19.02
C ALA A 101 -7.51 -6.38 -19.75
N LYS A 102 -8.82 -6.58 -19.53
CA LYS A 102 -9.60 -7.60 -20.24
C LYS A 102 -9.57 -7.42 -21.75
N SER A 103 -9.76 -6.19 -22.21
CA SER A 103 -9.76 -5.86 -23.63
C SER A 103 -8.41 -6.15 -24.26
N LEU A 104 -7.32 -5.79 -23.60
CA LEU A 104 -5.96 -6.06 -24.06
C LEU A 104 -5.63 -7.55 -24.04
N ALA A 105 -5.95 -8.24 -22.96
CA ALA A 105 -5.73 -9.68 -22.83
C ALA A 105 -6.47 -10.46 -23.91
N TRP A 106 -7.73 -10.12 -24.16
CA TRP A 106 -8.54 -10.74 -25.20
C TRP A 106 -8.02 -10.45 -26.60
N ALA A 107 -7.71 -9.17 -26.91
CA ALA A 107 -7.26 -8.76 -28.23
C ALA A 107 -5.89 -9.34 -28.63
N ALA A 108 -5.00 -9.54 -27.63
CA ALA A 108 -3.67 -10.08 -27.84
C ALA A 108 -3.55 -11.59 -27.59
N ASP A 109 -4.66 -12.26 -27.26
CA ASP A 109 -4.71 -13.69 -26.87
C ASP A 109 -3.71 -14.00 -25.73
N LYS A 110 -3.76 -13.19 -24.65
CA LYS A 110 -2.89 -13.32 -23.48
C LYS A 110 -3.67 -13.67 -22.24
N PRO A 111 -3.09 -14.43 -21.30
CA PRO A 111 -3.67 -14.66 -19.99
C PRO A 111 -3.97 -13.36 -19.24
N LEU A 112 -5.16 -13.28 -18.64
CA LEU A 112 -5.53 -12.24 -17.67
C LEU A 112 -5.24 -12.75 -16.27
N ILE A 113 -4.64 -11.89 -15.43
CA ILE A 113 -4.34 -12.21 -14.02
C ILE A 113 -4.93 -11.12 -13.14
N GLY A 114 -6.00 -11.45 -12.41
CA GLY A 114 -6.57 -10.58 -11.39
C GLY A 114 -5.71 -10.61 -10.12
N VAL A 115 -5.19 -9.47 -9.73
CA VAL A 115 -4.30 -9.32 -8.57
C VAL A 115 -5.02 -8.61 -7.44
N ASN A 116 -4.86 -9.10 -6.21
CA ASN A 116 -5.28 -8.38 -5.01
C ASN A 116 -4.29 -7.21 -4.78
N HIS A 117 -4.83 -5.99 -4.66
CA HIS A 117 -4.06 -4.77 -4.46
C HIS A 117 -3.08 -4.85 -3.28
N LEU A 118 -3.53 -5.42 -2.14
CA LEU A 118 -2.71 -5.53 -0.95
C LEU A 118 -1.60 -6.58 -1.09
N GLU A 119 -1.87 -7.66 -1.83
CA GLU A 119 -0.82 -8.61 -2.22
C GLU A 119 0.22 -7.92 -3.12
N GLY A 120 -0.23 -7.03 -4.02
CA GLY A 120 0.67 -6.20 -4.82
C GLY A 120 1.64 -5.42 -3.93
N HIS A 121 1.14 -4.69 -2.93
CA HIS A 121 1.99 -3.95 -1.99
C HIS A 121 3.01 -4.85 -1.27
N VAL A 122 2.63 -6.05 -0.86
CA VAL A 122 3.56 -7.01 -0.27
C VAL A 122 4.66 -7.37 -1.28
N PHE A 123 4.28 -7.62 -2.54
CA PHE A 123 5.20 -8.03 -3.60
C PHE A 123 6.12 -6.91 -4.11
N ALA A 124 5.82 -5.64 -3.84
CA ALA A 124 6.76 -4.54 -4.08
C ALA A 124 8.11 -4.74 -3.35
N ASN A 125 8.12 -5.49 -2.23
CA ASN A 125 9.34 -5.80 -1.49
C ASN A 125 10.28 -6.78 -2.22
N PHE A 126 9.77 -7.60 -3.16
CA PHE A 126 10.60 -8.46 -4.00
C PHE A 126 11.47 -7.67 -5.00
N LEU A 127 11.16 -6.39 -5.20
CA LEU A 127 11.94 -5.47 -6.02
C LEU A 127 12.99 -4.72 -5.19
N ALA A 128 12.85 -4.74 -3.87
CA ALA A 128 13.77 -4.11 -2.93
C ALA A 128 14.84 -5.07 -2.40
N ASP A 129 14.52 -6.37 -2.29
CA ASP A 129 15.41 -7.43 -1.81
C ASP A 129 15.31 -8.63 -2.77
N GLU A 130 16.37 -8.85 -3.56
CA GLU A 130 16.45 -9.97 -4.52
C GLU A 130 16.47 -11.32 -3.84
N ASP A 131 16.93 -11.39 -2.58
CA ASP A 131 17.00 -12.61 -1.78
C ASP A 131 15.73 -12.87 -0.97
N LEU A 132 14.73 -11.97 -1.05
CA LEU A 132 13.46 -12.18 -0.36
C LEU A 132 12.75 -13.42 -0.89
N LYS A 133 12.47 -14.35 0.03
CA LYS A 133 11.74 -15.59 -0.24
C LYS A 133 10.82 -15.90 0.95
N PRO A 134 9.62 -16.46 0.71
CA PRO A 134 8.80 -17.01 1.79
C PRO A 134 9.54 -18.14 2.54
N PRO A 135 9.27 -18.33 3.86
CA PRO A 135 8.27 -17.61 4.62
C PRO A 135 8.79 -16.31 5.22
N PHE A 136 7.92 -15.30 5.32
CA PHE A 136 8.18 -14.03 6.00
C PHE A 136 6.89 -13.39 6.54
N MET A 137 7.02 -12.41 7.44
CA MET A 137 5.90 -11.60 7.92
C MET A 137 5.71 -10.37 7.03
N ALA A 138 4.46 -9.92 6.84
CA ALA A 138 4.18 -8.65 6.18
C ALA A 138 3.31 -7.76 7.07
N LEU A 139 3.78 -6.54 7.32
CA LEU A 139 2.99 -5.46 7.91
C LEU A 139 2.52 -4.53 6.79
N VAL A 140 1.25 -4.62 6.45
CA VAL A 140 0.62 -3.77 5.43
C VAL A 140 -0.03 -2.58 6.11
N VAL A 141 0.40 -1.36 5.75
CA VAL A 141 -0.11 -0.10 6.32
C VAL A 141 -0.36 0.91 5.21
N SER A 142 -1.63 1.17 4.91
CA SER A 142 -2.05 2.09 3.84
C SER A 142 -3.17 3.02 4.31
N GLY A 143 -3.70 3.83 3.39
CA GLY A 143 -4.86 4.69 3.64
C GLY A 143 -6.11 3.92 4.03
N GLY A 144 -6.34 2.74 3.46
CA GLY A 144 -7.54 1.93 3.72
C GLY A 144 -7.31 0.67 4.56
N HIS A 145 -6.06 0.25 4.77
CA HIS A 145 -5.77 -1.04 5.39
C HIS A 145 -4.63 -0.97 6.40
N THR A 146 -4.77 -1.73 7.49
CA THR A 146 -3.69 -2.01 8.45
C THR A 146 -3.82 -3.47 8.86
N ALA A 147 -2.84 -4.29 8.48
CA ALA A 147 -2.90 -5.73 8.69
C ALA A 147 -1.52 -6.37 8.87
N LEU A 148 -1.47 -7.46 9.63
CA LEU A 148 -0.34 -8.37 9.76
C LEU A 148 -0.66 -9.70 9.08
N LEU A 149 0.24 -10.15 8.21
CA LEU A 149 0.11 -11.35 7.40
C LEU A 149 1.33 -12.24 7.56
N LYS A 150 1.12 -13.57 7.57
CA LYS A 150 2.16 -14.52 7.23
C LYS A 150 2.12 -14.77 5.72
N VAL A 151 3.25 -14.69 5.07
CA VAL A 151 3.45 -15.12 3.70
C VAL A 151 4.20 -16.45 3.75
N THR A 152 3.48 -17.54 3.62
CA THR A 152 4.04 -18.90 3.78
C THR A 152 4.59 -19.49 2.49
N SER A 153 4.07 -19.01 1.35
CA SER A 153 4.60 -19.26 0.00
C SER A 153 4.27 -18.08 -0.91
N TYR A 154 4.76 -18.08 -2.14
CA TYR A 154 4.44 -17.00 -3.11
C TYR A 154 2.94 -16.83 -3.36
N ASN A 155 2.13 -17.84 -3.12
CA ASN A 155 0.67 -17.82 -3.37
C ASN A 155 -0.16 -18.18 -2.13
N SER A 156 0.42 -18.10 -0.92
CA SER A 156 -0.30 -18.43 0.32
C SER A 156 -0.06 -17.37 1.38
N PHE A 157 -1.16 -16.77 1.83
CA PHE A 157 -1.22 -15.70 2.82
C PHE A 157 -2.13 -16.11 3.96
N GLU A 158 -1.72 -15.85 5.19
CA GLU A 158 -2.53 -16.05 6.39
C GLU A 158 -2.67 -14.72 7.11
N LEU A 159 -3.91 -14.24 7.24
CA LEU A 159 -4.19 -13.02 8.00
C LEU A 159 -4.07 -13.32 9.51
N LEU A 160 -3.11 -12.70 10.18
CA LEU A 160 -2.97 -12.80 11.65
C LEU A 160 -3.87 -11.83 12.38
N GLY A 161 -3.92 -10.59 11.90
CA GLY A 161 -4.73 -9.54 12.50
C GLY A 161 -4.79 -8.32 11.60
N GLN A 162 -5.82 -7.51 11.82
CA GLN A 162 -6.06 -6.28 11.08
C GLN A 162 -6.69 -5.22 11.97
N THR A 163 -6.82 -4.00 11.47
CA THR A 163 -7.54 -2.96 12.20
C THR A 163 -9.03 -3.30 12.33
N ARG A 164 -9.61 -2.95 13.49
CA ARG A 164 -11.06 -3.10 13.78
C ARG A 164 -11.86 -1.88 13.33
N ASP A 165 -11.19 -0.78 13.05
CA ASP A 165 -11.79 0.51 12.73
C ASP A 165 -10.97 1.26 11.68
N ASP A 166 -10.63 2.55 11.91
CA ASP A 166 -9.82 3.32 10.98
C ASP A 166 -8.47 2.61 10.69
N ALA A 167 -8.03 2.65 9.43
CA ALA A 167 -6.65 2.32 9.10
C ALA A 167 -5.68 3.41 9.60
N ALA A 168 -4.41 3.05 9.77
CA ALA A 168 -3.42 4.02 10.24
C ALA A 168 -3.28 5.22 9.30
N GLY A 169 -3.24 5.00 7.98
CA GLY A 169 -3.17 6.08 7.01
C GLY A 169 -4.42 6.97 7.02
N GLU A 170 -5.61 6.38 7.16
CA GLU A 170 -6.86 7.13 7.34
C GLU A 170 -6.83 8.01 8.60
N ALA A 171 -6.26 7.50 9.69
CA ALA A 171 -6.08 8.29 10.92
C ALA A 171 -5.13 9.48 10.68
N PHE A 172 -4.02 9.29 9.95
CA PHE A 172 -3.12 10.38 9.54
C PHE A 172 -3.86 11.44 8.73
N ASP A 173 -4.62 11.05 7.70
CA ASP A 173 -5.35 11.96 6.83
C ASP A 173 -6.42 12.76 7.60
N LYS A 174 -7.16 12.09 8.50
CA LYS A 174 -8.19 12.74 9.33
C LYS A 174 -7.60 13.75 10.32
N ILE A 175 -6.48 13.41 10.98
CA ILE A 175 -5.80 14.34 11.90
C ILE A 175 -5.17 15.49 11.13
N ALA A 176 -4.52 15.25 10.00
CA ALA A 176 -3.98 16.30 9.14
C ALA A 176 -5.09 17.31 8.74
N ARG A 177 -6.26 16.81 8.32
CA ARG A 177 -7.40 17.66 7.97
C ARG A 177 -7.86 18.53 9.15
N VAL A 178 -7.96 17.97 10.36
CA VAL A 178 -8.35 18.73 11.57
C VAL A 178 -7.32 19.81 11.91
N MET A 179 -6.03 19.53 11.64
CA MET A 179 -4.94 20.49 11.83
C MET A 179 -4.79 21.49 10.67
N GLY A 180 -5.69 21.47 9.67
CA GLY A 180 -5.63 22.37 8.51
C GLY A 180 -4.50 22.04 7.51
N LEU A 181 -3.94 20.85 7.57
CA LEU A 181 -2.88 20.39 6.66
C LEU A 181 -3.48 19.85 5.35
N PRO A 182 -2.75 19.94 4.23
CA PRO A 182 -3.22 19.44 2.95
C PRO A 182 -3.24 17.91 2.86
N TYR A 183 -4.00 17.38 1.90
CA TYR A 183 -3.99 15.97 1.50
C TYR A 183 -2.82 15.68 0.53
N PRO A 184 -2.15 14.51 0.62
CA PRO A 184 -2.30 13.45 1.62
C PRO A 184 -1.72 13.84 2.98
N GLY A 185 -2.40 13.45 4.07
CA GLY A 185 -2.08 13.90 5.41
C GLY A 185 -0.85 13.25 6.04
N GLY A 186 -0.56 12.00 5.68
CA GLY A 186 0.59 11.24 6.24
C GLY A 186 1.91 11.99 6.11
N PRO A 187 2.36 12.36 4.90
CA PRO A 187 3.59 13.11 4.68
C PRO A 187 3.61 14.48 5.37
N GLU A 188 2.46 15.15 5.47
CA GLU A 188 2.37 16.46 6.12
C GLU A 188 2.50 16.38 7.64
N ILE A 189 1.87 15.38 8.26
CA ILE A 189 2.07 15.08 9.69
C ILE A 189 3.54 14.73 9.97
N GLU A 190 4.14 13.86 9.15
CA GLU A 190 5.54 13.48 9.29
C GLU A 190 6.47 14.71 9.23
N ARG A 191 6.26 15.56 8.21
CA ARG A 191 7.04 16.80 8.05
C ARG A 191 6.89 17.74 9.24
N LEU A 192 5.67 17.92 9.75
CA LEU A 192 5.37 18.78 10.89
C LEU A 192 5.97 18.22 12.19
N ALA A 193 5.94 16.90 12.36
CA ALA A 193 6.47 16.19 13.51
C ALA A 193 7.99 16.34 13.69
N LEU A 194 8.74 16.61 12.60
CA LEU A 194 10.20 16.84 12.67
C LEU A 194 10.59 17.98 13.61
N GLY A 195 9.73 19.00 13.78
CA GLY A 195 9.97 20.14 14.67
C GLY A 195 9.38 19.98 16.06
N GLY A 196 8.76 18.84 16.37
CA GLY A 196 8.03 18.62 17.61
C GLY A 196 8.68 17.67 18.59
N ASN A 197 8.20 17.71 19.84
CA ASN A 197 8.55 16.77 20.88
C ASN A 197 7.51 15.63 20.93
N ALA A 198 7.92 14.41 20.61
CA ALA A 198 7.07 13.24 20.60
C ALA A 198 6.58 12.79 22.00
N GLU A 199 7.22 13.29 23.06
CA GLU A 199 6.84 13.02 24.47
C GLU A 199 6.03 14.17 25.09
N ALA A 200 5.69 15.21 24.33
CA ALA A 200 4.93 16.36 24.85
C ALA A 200 3.51 15.98 25.27
N MET A 201 2.90 15.01 24.58
CA MET A 201 1.57 14.52 24.87
C MET A 201 1.53 13.00 24.84
N HIS A 202 0.80 12.41 25.79
CA HIS A 202 0.57 10.98 25.81
C HIS A 202 -0.87 10.69 25.34
N PHE A 203 -1.00 10.22 24.10
CA PHE A 203 -2.29 9.79 23.56
C PHE A 203 -2.54 8.30 23.87
N PRO A 204 -3.72 7.93 24.39
CA PRO A 204 -3.99 6.55 24.77
C PRO A 204 -4.13 5.64 23.56
N LEU A 205 -3.54 4.45 23.64
CA LEU A 205 -3.76 3.37 22.67
C LEU A 205 -4.90 2.46 23.15
N ALA A 206 -5.63 1.90 22.18
CA ALA A 206 -6.70 0.94 22.48
C ALA A 206 -6.14 -0.32 23.16
N LYS A 207 -6.85 -0.81 24.19
CA LYS A 207 -6.63 -2.14 24.76
C LYS A 207 -7.44 -3.13 23.94
N LEU A 208 -6.77 -4.00 23.20
CA LEU A 208 -7.39 -5.01 22.34
C LEU A 208 -7.36 -6.37 23.05
N ASP A 209 -8.42 -7.14 22.90
CA ASP A 209 -8.59 -8.47 23.47
C ASP A 209 -7.94 -9.58 22.64
N LYS A 210 -7.70 -9.33 21.34
CA LYS A 210 -7.00 -10.25 20.46
C LYS A 210 -5.62 -9.73 20.10
N PRO A 211 -4.60 -10.61 20.02
CA PRO A 211 -3.28 -10.23 19.56
C PRO A 211 -3.31 -9.83 18.07
N TYR A 212 -2.32 -9.05 17.67
CA TYR A 212 -2.06 -8.64 16.28
C TYR A 212 -3.14 -7.75 15.64
N GLU A 213 -4.19 -7.40 16.35
CA GLU A 213 -5.19 -6.44 15.89
C GLU A 213 -4.75 -5.00 16.18
N PHE A 214 -5.37 -4.05 15.46
CA PHE A 214 -5.13 -2.61 15.59
C PHE A 214 -6.44 -1.86 15.80
N SER A 215 -6.36 -0.64 16.33
CA SER A 215 -7.47 0.31 16.41
C SER A 215 -6.90 1.72 16.54
N PHE A 216 -7.37 2.61 15.69
CA PHE A 216 -6.89 4.01 15.61
C PHE A 216 -8.00 5.03 15.83
N SER A 217 -9.29 4.65 15.82
CA SER A 217 -10.42 5.57 16.02
C SER A 217 -10.40 6.23 17.40
N GLY A 218 -10.02 5.48 18.45
CA GLY A 218 -9.86 6.03 19.80
C GLY A 218 -8.72 7.04 19.88
N LEU A 219 -7.57 6.73 19.27
CA LEU A 219 -6.43 7.63 19.17
C LEU A 219 -6.80 8.92 18.44
N LYS A 220 -7.44 8.79 17.27
CA LYS A 220 -7.94 9.93 16.50
C LYS A 220 -8.85 10.83 17.35
N SER A 221 -9.82 10.25 18.04
CA SER A 221 -10.75 10.99 18.89
C SER A 221 -10.04 11.70 20.04
N ALA A 222 -9.03 11.09 20.63
CA ALA A 222 -8.23 11.70 21.70
C ALA A 222 -7.49 12.97 21.20
N VAL A 223 -6.87 12.90 20.02
CA VAL A 223 -6.19 14.05 19.42
C VAL A 223 -7.18 15.18 19.07
N ILE A 224 -8.32 14.86 18.46
CA ILE A 224 -9.35 15.83 18.10
C ILE A 224 -9.89 16.52 19.37
N ASN A 225 -10.21 15.76 20.40
CA ASN A 225 -10.69 16.30 21.66
C ASN A 225 -9.63 17.18 22.33
N TYR A 226 -8.36 16.79 22.28
CA TYR A 226 -7.27 17.61 22.81
C TYR A 226 -7.22 18.97 22.10
N LEU A 227 -7.18 18.98 20.75
CA LEU A 227 -7.15 20.22 19.95
C LEU A 227 -8.35 21.12 20.26
N HIS A 228 -9.55 20.56 20.29
CA HIS A 228 -10.77 21.31 20.56
C HIS A 228 -10.79 21.89 21.98
N ASN A 229 -10.35 21.13 22.99
CA ASN A 229 -10.28 21.61 24.36
C ASN A 229 -9.26 22.76 24.54
N GLN A 230 -8.13 22.72 23.84
CA GLN A 230 -7.16 23.82 23.87
C GLN A 230 -7.73 25.07 23.20
N GLU A 231 -8.38 24.93 22.06
CA GLU A 231 -9.05 26.02 21.36
C GLU A 231 -10.13 26.70 22.23
N GLN A 232 -11.01 25.91 22.84
CA GLN A 232 -12.03 26.42 23.75
C GLN A 232 -11.45 27.12 24.98
N ALA A 233 -10.31 26.66 25.46
CA ALA A 233 -9.61 27.28 26.60
C ALA A 233 -8.79 28.52 26.21
N GLY A 234 -8.78 28.89 24.91
CA GLY A 234 -7.96 29.98 24.39
C GLY A 234 -6.46 29.77 24.56
N ARG A 235 -6.00 28.51 24.59
CA ARG A 235 -4.60 28.17 24.75
C ARG A 235 -3.95 27.96 23.40
N GLU A 236 -2.74 28.46 23.25
CA GLU A 236 -1.93 28.21 22.06
C GLU A 236 -1.51 26.73 22.02
N VAL A 237 -1.62 26.10 20.83
CA VAL A 237 -1.24 24.71 20.59
C VAL A 237 0.03 24.67 19.76
N ASN A 238 1.04 23.96 20.26
CA ASN A 238 2.18 23.61 19.43
C ASN A 238 1.79 22.42 18.52
N HIS A 239 1.41 22.71 17.29
CA HIS A 239 0.98 21.72 16.30
C HIS A 239 2.08 20.71 15.97
N SER A 240 3.37 21.08 16.05
CA SER A 240 4.48 20.16 15.83
C SER A 240 4.57 19.09 16.93
N ASP A 241 4.34 19.48 18.18
CA ASP A 241 4.31 18.53 19.31
C ASP A 241 3.11 17.58 19.19
N VAL A 242 1.93 18.08 18.77
CA VAL A 242 0.75 17.25 18.51
C VAL A 242 1.05 16.23 17.42
N ALA A 243 1.61 16.68 16.30
CA ALA A 243 1.96 15.81 15.18
C ALA A 243 2.98 14.74 15.58
N ALA A 244 4.04 15.12 16.32
CA ALA A 244 5.07 14.20 16.79
C ALA A 244 4.53 13.17 17.77
N SER A 245 3.73 13.60 18.76
CA SER A 245 3.12 12.70 19.76
C SER A 245 2.08 11.77 19.15
N PHE A 246 1.28 12.25 18.18
CA PHE A 246 0.33 11.44 17.44
C PHE A 246 1.05 10.38 16.57
N GLN A 247 2.04 10.81 15.76
CA GLN A 247 2.84 9.89 14.94
C GLN A 247 3.51 8.82 15.81
N LYS A 248 4.11 9.20 16.93
CA LYS A 248 4.70 8.24 17.87
C LYS A 248 3.67 7.21 18.33
N ALA A 249 2.49 7.63 18.75
CA ALA A 249 1.45 6.70 19.22
C ALA A 249 1.02 5.71 18.13
N VAL A 250 0.87 6.15 16.87
CA VAL A 250 0.59 5.26 15.73
C VAL A 250 1.72 4.26 15.52
N VAL A 251 2.96 4.75 15.47
CA VAL A 251 4.16 3.92 15.25
C VAL A 251 4.33 2.89 16.36
N ASP A 252 4.17 3.30 17.63
CA ASP A 252 4.27 2.40 18.79
C ASP A 252 3.23 1.27 18.73
N ALA A 253 1.99 1.59 18.29
CA ALA A 253 0.95 0.58 18.12
C ALA A 253 1.30 -0.45 17.04
N LEU A 254 1.82 0.02 15.88
CA LEU A 254 2.21 -0.83 14.76
C LEU A 254 3.40 -1.72 15.12
N VAL A 255 4.45 -1.12 15.68
CA VAL A 255 5.69 -1.83 16.03
C VAL A 255 5.46 -2.86 17.11
N LYS A 256 4.65 -2.53 18.14
CA LYS A 256 4.30 -3.47 19.23
C LYS A 256 3.67 -4.74 18.67
N GLN A 257 2.70 -4.66 17.78
CA GLN A 257 2.02 -5.83 17.24
C GLN A 257 2.93 -6.62 16.28
N ALA A 258 3.77 -5.92 15.51
CA ALA A 258 4.75 -6.56 14.64
C ALA A 258 5.77 -7.37 15.46
N VAL A 259 6.31 -6.82 16.54
CA VAL A 259 7.26 -7.53 17.44
C VAL A 259 6.60 -8.77 18.04
N LEU A 260 5.36 -8.65 18.55
CA LEU A 260 4.63 -9.79 19.10
C LEU A 260 4.43 -10.91 18.07
N ALA A 261 4.08 -10.55 16.83
CA ALA A 261 3.88 -11.52 15.77
C ALA A 261 5.20 -12.20 15.35
N MET A 262 6.29 -11.43 15.25
CA MET A 262 7.61 -11.96 14.91
C MET A 262 8.13 -12.93 15.97
N GLN A 263 8.01 -12.58 17.25
CA GLN A 263 8.39 -13.45 18.37
C GLN A 263 7.56 -14.72 18.43
N ALA A 264 6.26 -14.64 18.13
CA ALA A 264 5.38 -15.82 18.13
C ALA A 264 5.62 -16.78 16.97
N THR A 265 6.09 -16.27 15.81
CA THR A 265 6.31 -17.08 14.61
C THR A 265 7.75 -17.55 14.43
N GLY A 266 8.71 -16.82 15.01
CA GLY A 266 10.15 -17.08 14.83
C GLY A 266 10.63 -16.80 13.39
N TYR A 267 9.90 -16.03 12.59
CA TYR A 267 10.35 -15.65 11.25
C TYR A 267 11.54 -14.69 11.31
N GLU A 268 12.45 -14.82 10.35
CA GLU A 268 13.66 -14.01 10.30
C GLU A 268 13.46 -12.65 9.61
N LYS A 269 12.45 -12.53 8.72
CA LYS A 269 12.19 -11.32 7.94
C LYS A 269 10.76 -10.83 8.13
N ILE A 270 10.62 -9.52 8.22
CA ILE A 270 9.35 -8.80 8.08
C ILE A 270 9.46 -7.80 6.94
N VAL A 271 8.43 -7.74 6.09
CA VAL A 271 8.33 -6.69 5.07
C VAL A 271 7.33 -5.63 5.51
N LEU A 272 7.63 -4.37 5.20
CA LEU A 272 6.72 -3.24 5.40
C LEU A 272 6.15 -2.83 4.04
N ALA A 273 4.82 -2.69 3.93
CA ALA A 273 4.10 -2.51 2.68
C ALA A 273 2.97 -1.49 2.80
N GLY A 274 2.56 -0.88 1.67
CA GLY A 274 1.51 0.14 1.61
C GLY A 274 2.03 1.56 1.80
N GLY A 275 1.22 2.58 1.49
CA GLY A 275 1.65 3.99 1.43
C GLY A 275 2.29 4.54 2.71
N VAL A 276 1.80 4.10 3.89
CA VAL A 276 2.38 4.52 5.18
C VAL A 276 3.76 3.90 5.42
N SER A 277 4.14 2.86 4.67
CA SER A 277 5.49 2.28 4.73
C SER A 277 6.60 3.27 4.35
N ALA A 278 6.26 4.36 3.66
CA ALA A 278 7.21 5.44 3.34
C ALA A 278 7.60 6.30 4.56
N ASN A 279 6.83 6.25 5.66
CA ASN A 279 7.09 7.03 6.88
C ASN A 279 8.40 6.62 7.53
N LYS A 280 9.36 7.56 7.64
CA LYS A 280 10.71 7.31 8.14
C LYS A 280 10.75 6.96 9.61
N THR A 281 9.85 7.55 10.42
CA THR A 281 9.76 7.23 11.85
C THR A 281 9.34 5.77 12.02
N LEU A 282 8.34 5.31 11.24
CA LEU A 282 7.93 3.91 11.26
C LEU A 282 9.06 2.98 10.79
N GLN A 283 9.72 3.29 9.67
CA GLN A 283 10.84 2.49 9.16
C GLN A 283 11.94 2.34 10.22
N ASN A 284 12.40 3.45 10.79
CA ASN A 284 13.51 3.45 11.74
C ASN A 284 13.14 2.72 13.05
N THR A 285 11.94 2.99 13.60
CA THR A 285 11.51 2.36 14.87
C THR A 285 11.30 0.87 14.68
N LEU A 286 10.69 0.45 13.55
CA LEU A 286 10.48 -0.96 13.26
C LEU A 286 11.81 -1.68 13.00
N ALA A 287 12.76 -1.06 12.27
CA ALA A 287 14.08 -1.64 12.02
C ALA A 287 14.83 -1.90 13.33
N GLN A 288 14.87 -0.91 14.23
CA GLN A 288 15.50 -1.05 15.55
C GLN A 288 14.84 -2.16 16.39
N ALA A 289 13.50 -2.23 16.36
CA ALA A 289 12.77 -3.26 17.09
C ALA A 289 13.02 -4.67 16.50
N MET A 290 13.16 -4.80 15.20
CA MET A 290 13.50 -6.07 14.55
C MET A 290 14.93 -6.50 14.86
N GLU A 291 15.90 -5.59 14.77
CA GLU A 291 17.29 -5.86 15.14
C GLU A 291 17.41 -6.35 16.58
N ALA A 292 16.66 -5.74 17.51
CA ALA A 292 16.66 -6.13 18.93
C ALA A 292 16.18 -7.58 19.18
N ILE A 293 15.41 -8.16 18.27
CA ILE A 293 14.94 -9.56 18.34
C ILE A 293 15.63 -10.49 17.34
N GLY A 294 16.70 -10.02 16.66
CA GLY A 294 17.46 -10.81 15.69
C GLY A 294 16.76 -11.03 14.35
N ALA A 295 15.77 -10.17 13.99
CA ALA A 295 15.05 -10.22 12.75
C ALA A 295 15.45 -9.05 11.82
N GLN A 296 15.09 -9.14 10.54
CA GLN A 296 15.40 -8.14 9.51
C GLN A 296 14.12 -7.48 8.99
N LEU A 297 14.15 -6.15 8.88
CA LEU A 297 13.13 -5.37 8.15
C LEU A 297 13.54 -5.22 6.68
N VAL A 298 12.60 -5.49 5.77
CA VAL A 298 12.69 -5.14 4.34
C VAL A 298 11.58 -4.14 4.02
N HIS A 299 11.89 -3.09 3.28
CA HIS A 299 10.89 -2.13 2.80
C HIS A 299 11.26 -1.61 1.41
N PRO A 300 10.28 -1.27 0.55
CA PRO A 300 10.55 -0.76 -0.78
C PRO A 300 11.10 0.68 -0.75
N THR A 301 11.60 1.13 -1.90
CA THR A 301 11.90 2.55 -2.11
C THR A 301 10.60 3.38 -2.08
N PRO A 302 10.64 4.68 -1.77
CA PRO A 302 9.43 5.50 -1.60
C PRO A 302 8.45 5.43 -2.77
N ILE A 303 8.93 5.37 -4.02
CA ILE A 303 8.07 5.28 -5.20
C ILE A 303 7.30 3.95 -5.29
N LEU A 304 7.80 2.89 -4.68
CA LEU A 304 7.17 1.57 -4.65
C LEU A 304 6.31 1.36 -3.40
N CYS A 305 6.34 2.29 -2.43
CA CYS A 305 5.46 2.25 -1.27
C CYS A 305 4.03 2.66 -1.61
N THR A 306 3.86 3.64 -2.52
CA THR A 306 2.55 4.12 -2.97
C THR A 306 1.99 3.26 -4.11
N ASP A 307 0.74 3.50 -4.50
CA ASP A 307 0.08 2.75 -5.56
C ASP A 307 0.85 2.87 -6.88
N ASN A 308 1.20 1.74 -7.45
CA ASN A 308 1.96 1.63 -8.69
C ASN A 308 1.67 0.30 -9.39
N ALA A 309 1.94 0.22 -10.68
CA ALA A 309 1.65 -0.99 -11.45
C ALA A 309 2.79 -2.02 -11.43
N VAL A 310 4.01 -1.62 -11.00
CA VAL A 310 5.14 -2.56 -10.86
C VAL A 310 4.82 -3.64 -9.83
N MET A 311 4.21 -3.27 -8.71
CA MET A 311 3.79 -4.19 -7.65
C MET A 311 2.76 -5.22 -8.17
N ILE A 312 1.88 -4.79 -9.07
CA ILE A 312 0.86 -5.64 -9.68
C ILE A 312 1.49 -6.58 -10.71
N ALA A 313 2.39 -6.07 -11.54
CA ALA A 313 3.14 -6.90 -12.50
C ALA A 313 4.04 -7.92 -11.78
N CYS A 314 4.73 -7.52 -10.70
CA CYS A 314 5.54 -8.42 -9.88
C CYS A 314 4.68 -9.55 -9.30
N ARG A 315 3.57 -9.23 -8.63
CA ARG A 315 2.64 -10.25 -8.10
C ARG A 315 2.07 -11.13 -9.22
N GLY A 316 1.69 -10.53 -10.34
CA GLY A 316 1.19 -11.21 -11.53
C GLY A 316 2.18 -12.24 -12.09
N TYR A 317 3.47 -11.94 -12.06
CA TYR A 317 4.51 -12.89 -12.48
C TYR A 317 4.49 -14.17 -11.64
N PHE A 318 4.47 -14.08 -10.32
CA PHE A 318 4.46 -15.27 -9.46
C PHE A 318 3.16 -16.07 -9.59
N MET A 319 2.02 -15.39 -9.86
CA MET A 319 0.77 -16.06 -10.19
C MET A 319 0.83 -16.78 -11.55
N TYR A 320 1.38 -16.11 -12.56
CA TYR A 320 1.59 -16.68 -13.89
C TYR A 320 2.46 -17.93 -13.85
N GLN A 321 3.58 -17.88 -13.12
CA GLN A 321 4.49 -19.02 -12.92
C GLN A 321 3.79 -20.21 -12.24
N ALA A 322 2.81 -19.95 -11.40
CA ALA A 322 2.00 -20.99 -10.76
C ALA A 322 0.83 -21.48 -11.65
N GLY A 323 0.73 -21.01 -12.90
CA GLY A 323 -0.35 -21.37 -13.81
C GLY A 323 -1.72 -20.76 -13.46
N MET A 324 -1.73 -19.74 -12.59
CA MET A 324 -2.96 -19.06 -12.18
C MET A 324 -3.40 -18.06 -13.26
N GLN A 325 -4.65 -18.17 -13.68
CA GLN A 325 -5.27 -17.29 -14.67
C GLN A 325 -6.67 -16.92 -14.21
N SER A 326 -7.13 -15.76 -14.61
CA SER A 326 -8.49 -15.30 -14.33
C SER A 326 -9.35 -15.36 -15.60
N PRO A 327 -10.62 -15.73 -15.48
CA PRO A 327 -11.53 -15.73 -16.62
C PRO A 327 -11.86 -14.30 -17.04
N LEU A 328 -12.29 -14.11 -18.28
CA LEU A 328 -12.65 -12.79 -18.80
C LEU A 328 -13.95 -12.20 -18.19
N ASP A 329 -14.74 -13.01 -17.49
CA ASP A 329 -15.89 -12.53 -16.71
C ASP A 329 -15.52 -12.08 -15.28
N LEU A 330 -14.22 -12.13 -14.89
CA LEU A 330 -13.73 -11.56 -13.62
C LEU A 330 -14.32 -10.16 -13.41
N ASN A 331 -14.85 -9.89 -12.22
CA ASN A 331 -15.41 -8.58 -11.90
C ASN A 331 -14.66 -7.90 -10.75
N ALA A 332 -14.81 -6.58 -10.67
CA ALA A 332 -14.24 -5.80 -9.56
C ALA A 332 -14.86 -6.23 -8.23
N ASN A 333 -14.02 -6.38 -7.21
CA ASN A 333 -14.43 -6.67 -5.84
C ASN A 333 -13.88 -5.60 -4.87
N PRO A 334 -14.66 -4.54 -4.60
CA PRO A 334 -14.22 -3.43 -3.75
C PRO A 334 -13.81 -3.83 -2.33
N SER A 335 -14.38 -4.92 -1.83
CA SER A 335 -14.16 -5.43 -0.48
C SER A 335 -13.37 -6.74 -0.46
N LEU A 336 -12.53 -6.96 -1.49
CA LEU A 336 -11.71 -8.16 -1.60
C LEU A 336 -10.82 -8.30 -0.35
N LYS A 337 -10.88 -9.46 0.27
CA LYS A 337 -10.09 -9.75 1.47
C LYS A 337 -8.71 -10.30 1.09
N LEU A 338 -7.77 -10.15 2.00
CA LEU A 338 -6.49 -10.85 1.96
C LEU A 338 -6.66 -12.29 2.46
N GLY A 339 -6.06 -13.25 1.78
CA GLY A 339 -6.02 -14.66 2.18
C GLY A 339 -7.07 -15.51 1.53
#